data_096e89ab127df1ca9108434282f5971c
#
_entry.id   096e89ab127df1ca9108434282f5971c
#
_cell.length_a   1.000
_cell.length_b   1.000
_cell.length_c   1.000
_cell.angle_alpha   90.00
_cell.angle_beta   90.00
_cell.angle_gamma   90.00
#
_symmetry.space_group_name_H-M   'P 1'
#
loop_
_entity.id
_entity.type
_entity.pdbx_description
1 polymer ?
#
loop_
_entity_poly.entity_id
_entity_poly.type
_entity_poly.pdbx_seq_one_letter_code
_entity_poly.pdbx_strand_id
1 'polypeptide(L)'
;MEEYTYMEFHKRQVDDIGLTITSVNTSPDSIEIIASGPAGRYGNVFCTYILESFGGNSGFSHGNGRGFPDEGPMMTGNFVGLWRRDCNKIEIKQLVHIDNGDQNLDIITIDMHTKTVLIRSYILETATLQ
;
A
#
# COMPACT_ATOMS: atom_id res chain seq x y z
N MET A 1 -20.93 0.33 -30.18
CA MET A 1 -19.78 0.87 -29.45
C MET A 1 -19.95 0.62 -27.97
N GLU A 2 -18.93 0.08 -27.37
CA GLU A 2 -18.96 -0.16 -25.93
C GLU A 2 -18.60 1.11 -25.17
N GLU A 3 -19.30 1.31 -24.07
CA GLU A 3 -18.96 2.38 -23.15
C GLU A 3 -18.23 1.78 -21.94
N TYR A 4 -17.19 2.48 -21.51
CA TYR A 4 -16.44 2.09 -20.33
C TYR A 4 -16.78 3.04 -19.19
N THR A 5 -17.02 2.46 -18.03
CA THR A 5 -17.20 3.24 -16.81
C THR A 5 -15.86 3.40 -16.12
N TYR A 6 -15.49 4.63 -15.85
CA TYR A 6 -14.24 4.95 -15.15
C TYR A 6 -14.56 5.34 -13.72
N MET A 7 -13.71 4.88 -12.81
CA MET A 7 -13.75 5.36 -11.45
C MET A 7 -12.92 6.63 -11.34
N GLU A 8 -13.50 7.65 -10.72
CA GLU A 8 -12.80 8.88 -10.46
C GLU A 8 -12.58 9.06 -8.96
N PHE A 9 -11.41 9.54 -8.61
CA PHE A 9 -11.05 9.84 -7.23
C PHE A 9 -10.85 11.34 -7.09
N HIS A 10 -11.31 11.90 -5.98
CA HIS A 10 -11.35 13.35 -5.78
C HIS A 10 -9.99 14.01 -5.92
N LYS A 11 -8.97 13.43 -5.33
CA LYS A 11 -7.60 13.89 -5.50
C LYS A 11 -6.61 12.92 -4.87
N ARG A 12 -5.35 13.06 -5.24
CA ARG A 12 -4.28 12.34 -4.56
C ARG A 12 -4.09 12.92 -3.16
N GLN A 13 -3.83 12.05 -2.22
CA GLN A 13 -3.64 12.44 -0.82
C GLN A 13 -2.37 13.25 -0.62
N VAL A 14 -1.27 12.77 -1.18
CA VAL A 14 0.07 13.37 -1.11
C VAL A 14 0.80 13.04 -2.40
N ASP A 15 1.99 13.62 -2.56
CA ASP A 15 2.91 13.18 -3.61
C ASP A 15 3.30 11.72 -3.41
N ASP A 16 3.92 11.12 -4.42
CA ASP A 16 4.31 9.72 -4.36
C ASP A 16 5.15 9.45 -3.12
N ILE A 17 4.78 8.39 -2.40
CA ILE A 17 5.48 7.97 -1.19
C ILE A 17 6.47 6.88 -1.56
N GLY A 18 7.72 7.05 -1.16
CA GLY A 18 8.77 6.06 -1.39
C GLY A 18 9.19 5.39 -0.08
N LEU A 19 9.10 4.07 -0.05
CA LEU A 19 9.58 3.28 1.07
C LEU A 19 10.75 2.41 0.63
N THR A 20 11.56 1.98 1.58
CA THR A 20 12.66 1.04 1.35
C THR A 20 12.32 -0.30 1.96
N ILE A 21 12.52 -1.37 1.19
CA ILE A 21 12.32 -2.73 1.69
C ILE A 21 13.43 -3.07 2.66
N THR A 22 13.05 -3.49 3.85
CA THR A 22 13.98 -3.91 4.91
C THR A 22 14.04 -5.40 5.11
N SER A 23 13.01 -6.13 4.67
CA SER A 23 12.96 -7.58 4.83
C SER A 23 12.02 -8.20 3.81
N VAL A 24 12.38 -9.39 3.32
CA VAL A 24 11.53 -10.22 2.48
C VAL A 24 11.60 -11.63 3.02
N ASN A 25 10.45 -12.18 3.40
CA ASN A 25 10.34 -13.55 3.89
C ASN A 25 9.45 -14.34 2.95
N THR A 26 9.91 -15.50 2.51
CA THR A 26 9.14 -16.35 1.61
C THR A 26 8.73 -17.63 2.30
N SER A 27 7.54 -18.10 1.96
CA SER A 27 7.03 -19.41 2.36
C SER A 27 6.42 -20.08 1.13
N PRO A 28 6.00 -21.36 1.21
CA PRO A 28 5.47 -22.03 0.03
C PRO A 28 4.26 -21.34 -0.60
N ASP A 29 3.46 -20.60 0.18
CA ASP A 29 2.19 -20.02 -0.26
C ASP A 29 2.11 -18.52 -0.07
N SER A 30 3.19 -17.85 0.36
CA SER A 30 3.15 -16.39 0.54
C SER A 30 4.53 -15.76 0.45
N ILE A 31 4.52 -14.45 0.19
CA ILE A 31 5.70 -13.59 0.25
C ILE A 31 5.36 -12.45 1.20
N GLU A 32 6.20 -12.26 2.21
CA GLU A 32 6.04 -11.15 3.14
C GLU A 32 7.11 -10.11 2.86
N ILE A 33 6.68 -8.87 2.61
CA ILE A 33 7.57 -7.74 2.32
C ILE A 33 7.37 -6.71 3.41
N ILE A 34 8.45 -6.31 4.06
CA ILE A 34 8.45 -5.28 5.09
C ILE A 34 9.23 -4.09 4.56
N ALA A 35 8.61 -2.92 4.61
CA ALA A 35 9.18 -1.68 4.10
C ALA A 35 8.88 -0.52 5.04
N SER A 36 9.74 0.49 5.02
CA SER A 36 9.57 1.65 5.88
C SER A 36 10.08 2.92 5.19
N GLY A 37 9.59 4.05 5.66
CA GLY A 37 10.02 5.36 5.19
C GLY A 37 9.01 6.45 5.53
N PRO A 38 9.28 7.69 5.10
CA PRO A 38 8.39 8.80 5.36
C PRO A 38 7.13 8.73 4.48
N ALA A 39 5.98 9.04 5.06
CA ALA A 39 4.69 8.97 4.38
C ALA A 39 3.82 10.19 4.71
N GLY A 40 4.35 11.39 4.47
CA GLY A 40 3.62 12.63 4.65
C GLY A 40 3.08 12.78 6.06
N ARG A 41 1.78 13.04 6.16
CA ARG A 41 1.12 13.29 7.45
C ARG A 41 1.10 12.09 8.38
N TYR A 42 1.36 10.90 7.88
CA TYR A 42 1.45 9.70 8.72
C TYR A 42 2.82 9.56 9.39
N GLY A 43 3.77 10.43 9.07
CA GLY A 43 5.11 10.37 9.61
C GLY A 43 5.92 9.24 9.02
N ASN A 44 6.82 8.67 9.81
CA ASN A 44 7.52 7.46 9.40
C ASN A 44 6.59 6.26 9.53
N VAL A 45 6.47 5.49 8.45
CA VAL A 45 5.60 4.32 8.44
C VAL A 45 6.41 3.04 8.31
N PHE A 46 5.87 2.00 8.91
CA PHE A 46 6.40 0.64 8.85
C PHE A 46 5.29 -0.26 8.36
N CYS A 47 5.45 -0.81 7.17
CA CYS A 47 4.39 -1.56 6.49
C CYS A 47 4.81 -2.99 6.25
N THR A 48 3.87 -3.90 6.44
CA THR A 48 4.02 -5.31 6.10
C THR A 48 3.01 -5.65 5.03
N TYR A 49 3.49 -6.14 3.89
CA TYR A 49 2.67 -6.60 2.78
C TYR A 49 2.79 -8.10 2.68
N ILE A 50 1.67 -8.79 2.71
CA ILE A 50 1.63 -10.25 2.55
C ILE A 50 0.95 -10.55 1.21
N LEU A 51 1.71 -11.16 0.31
CA LEU A 51 1.25 -11.54 -1.01
C LEU A 51 0.97 -13.05 -1.00
N GLU A 52 -0.30 -13.43 -1.11
CA GLU A 52 -0.64 -14.83 -1.21
C GLU A 52 -0.28 -15.33 -2.61
N SER A 53 0.46 -16.42 -2.67
CA SER A 53 0.95 -16.97 -3.92
C SER A 53 0.81 -18.50 -3.91
N PHE A 54 -0.05 -18.97 -4.78
CA PHE A 54 -0.27 -20.42 -4.94
C PHE A 54 0.32 -20.88 -6.28
N GLY A 55 1.52 -20.40 -6.59
CA GLY A 55 2.25 -20.80 -7.79
C GLY A 55 2.05 -19.92 -9.00
N GLY A 56 1.38 -18.77 -8.86
CA GLY A 56 1.15 -17.85 -9.96
C GLY A 56 1.87 -16.52 -9.80
N ASN A 57 1.58 -15.60 -10.72
CA ASN A 57 2.12 -14.25 -10.73
C ASN A 57 1.12 -13.20 -10.25
N SER A 58 0.06 -13.63 -9.61
CA SER A 58 -0.99 -12.75 -9.11
C SER A 58 -1.76 -13.44 -7.99
N GLY A 59 -2.48 -12.65 -7.20
CA GLY A 59 -3.28 -13.17 -6.12
C GLY A 59 -3.81 -12.07 -5.22
N PHE A 60 -4.27 -12.47 -4.05
CA PHE A 60 -4.71 -11.54 -3.03
C PHE A 60 -3.54 -11.05 -2.20
N SER A 61 -3.67 -9.84 -1.70
CA SER A 61 -2.70 -9.24 -0.78
C SER A 61 -3.43 -8.70 0.44
N HIS A 62 -2.73 -8.66 1.55
CA HIS A 62 -3.22 -8.01 2.76
C HIS A 62 -2.03 -7.56 3.59
N GLY A 63 -2.30 -6.76 4.59
CA GLY A 63 -1.23 -6.31 5.45
C GLY A 63 -1.67 -5.22 6.40
N ASN A 64 -0.69 -4.65 7.05
CA ASN A 64 -0.91 -3.59 8.00
C ASN A 64 0.32 -2.68 8.06
N GLY A 65 0.10 -1.50 8.61
CA GLY A 65 1.15 -0.53 8.81
C GLY A 65 0.95 0.25 10.10
N ARG A 66 2.03 0.87 10.53
CA ARG A 66 2.02 1.80 11.65
C ARG A 66 2.70 3.08 11.22
N GLY A 67 2.08 4.22 11.53
CA GLY A 67 2.64 5.52 11.26
C GLY A 67 2.97 6.24 12.55
N PHE A 68 4.14 6.88 12.57
CA PHE A 68 4.64 7.59 13.74
C PHE A 68 4.88 9.06 13.36
N PRO A 69 3.82 9.90 13.39
CA PRO A 69 4.00 11.32 13.12
C PRO A 69 4.83 11.99 14.21
N ASP A 70 5.46 13.12 13.89
CA ASP A 70 6.26 13.86 14.88
C ASP A 70 5.41 14.33 16.05
N GLU A 71 4.15 14.63 15.78
CA GLU A 71 3.18 15.05 16.80
C GLU A 71 1.89 14.27 16.63
N GLY A 72 1.26 13.96 17.76
CA GLY A 72 0.00 13.22 17.76
C GLY A 72 0.20 11.72 17.94
N PRO A 73 -0.91 10.98 17.92
CA PRO A 73 -0.87 9.55 18.22
C PRO A 73 -0.33 8.73 17.04
N MET A 74 0.20 7.56 17.37
CA MET A 74 0.51 6.54 16.37
C MET A 74 -0.78 6.18 15.62
N MET A 75 -0.67 6.00 14.32
CA MET A 75 -1.77 5.57 13.47
C MET A 75 -1.57 4.15 12.98
N THR A 76 -2.66 3.40 12.90
CA THR A 76 -2.67 2.03 12.42
C THR A 76 -3.47 1.94 11.15
N GLY A 77 -2.87 1.35 10.11
CA GLY A 77 -3.55 1.07 8.85
C GLY A 77 -3.67 -0.42 8.63
N ASN A 78 -4.80 -0.83 8.05
CA ASN A 78 -5.02 -2.19 7.57
C ASN A 78 -5.39 -2.12 6.11
N PHE A 79 -4.88 -3.06 5.33
CA PHE A 79 -5.14 -3.04 3.89
C PHE A 79 -5.39 -4.42 3.32
N VAL A 80 -6.16 -4.44 2.24
CA VAL A 80 -6.50 -5.64 1.47
C VAL A 80 -6.50 -5.28 -0.01
N GLY A 81 -6.07 -6.19 -0.85
CA GLY A 81 -6.02 -5.91 -2.27
C GLY A 81 -5.66 -7.10 -3.13
N LEU A 82 -5.18 -6.76 -4.31
CA LEU A 82 -4.75 -7.71 -5.33
C LEU A 82 -3.34 -7.34 -5.77
N TRP A 83 -2.53 -8.33 -6.04
CA TRP A 83 -1.18 -8.11 -6.54
C TRP A 83 -0.95 -8.85 -7.85
N ARG A 84 -0.01 -8.33 -8.63
CA ARG A 84 0.43 -8.96 -9.88
C ARG A 84 1.91 -8.67 -10.07
N ARG A 85 2.62 -9.68 -10.53
CA ARG A 85 4.05 -9.59 -10.81
C ARG A 85 4.29 -9.48 -12.32
N ASP A 86 5.24 -8.62 -12.67
CA ASP A 86 5.81 -8.52 -14.01
C ASP A 86 7.33 -8.42 -13.86
N CYS A 87 8.03 -9.50 -14.19
CA CYS A 87 9.48 -9.62 -14.01
C CYS A 87 9.87 -9.37 -12.55
N ASN A 88 10.72 -8.39 -12.26
CA ASN A 88 11.13 -8.07 -10.89
C ASN A 88 10.26 -7.00 -10.23
N LYS A 89 9.14 -6.65 -10.84
CA LYS A 89 8.21 -5.65 -10.30
C LYS A 89 6.92 -6.31 -9.88
N ILE A 90 6.39 -5.81 -8.78
CA ILE A 90 5.10 -6.24 -8.25
C ILE A 90 4.21 -4.99 -8.13
N GLU A 91 3.00 -5.08 -8.67
CA GLU A 91 2.00 -4.05 -8.49
C GLU A 91 0.94 -4.54 -7.52
N ILE A 92 0.59 -3.71 -6.55
CA ILE A 92 -0.51 -3.96 -5.63
C ILE A 92 -1.52 -2.84 -5.76
N LYS A 93 -2.79 -3.21 -5.86
CA LYS A 93 -3.91 -2.27 -5.75
C LYS A 93 -4.67 -2.65 -4.50
N GLN A 94 -4.75 -1.74 -3.54
CA GLN A 94 -5.30 -2.07 -2.24
C GLN A 94 -6.18 -0.98 -1.68
N LEU A 95 -7.13 -1.40 -0.86
CA LEU A 95 -7.95 -0.52 -0.03
C LEU A 95 -7.29 -0.43 1.34
N VAL A 96 -7.22 0.79 1.87
CA VAL A 96 -6.56 1.07 3.14
C VAL A 96 -7.54 1.73 4.08
N HIS A 97 -7.66 1.19 5.28
CA HIS A 97 -8.40 1.81 6.38
C HIS A 97 -7.43 2.20 7.49
N ILE A 98 -7.46 3.47 7.87
CA ILE A 98 -6.62 3.99 8.95
C ILE A 98 -7.49 4.30 10.16
N ASP A 99 -6.99 4.03 11.34
CA ASP A 99 -7.78 4.12 12.57
C ASP A 99 -8.22 5.54 12.94
N ASN A 100 -7.69 6.56 12.27
CA ASN A 100 -8.21 7.92 12.39
C ASN A 100 -9.46 8.17 11.52
N GLY A 101 -9.89 7.20 10.73
CA GLY A 101 -11.05 7.29 9.85
C GLY A 101 -10.73 7.52 8.38
N ASP A 102 -9.47 7.73 8.02
CA ASP A 102 -9.09 7.86 6.63
C ASP A 102 -9.30 6.54 5.88
N GLN A 103 -9.78 6.64 4.64
CA GLN A 103 -9.92 5.50 3.74
C GLN A 103 -9.28 5.88 2.41
N ASN A 104 -8.34 5.08 1.97
CA ASN A 104 -7.54 5.35 0.78
C ASN A 104 -7.54 4.16 -0.17
N LEU A 105 -7.32 4.47 -1.45
CA LEU A 105 -6.93 3.47 -2.45
C LEU A 105 -5.47 3.72 -2.78
N ASP A 106 -4.64 2.71 -2.60
CA ASP A 106 -3.23 2.79 -2.94
C ASP A 106 -2.92 1.95 -4.18
N ILE A 107 -2.16 2.56 -5.09
CA ILE A 107 -1.53 1.86 -6.21
C ILE A 107 -0.05 1.79 -5.88
N ILE A 108 0.46 0.59 -5.69
CA ILE A 108 1.81 0.37 -5.18
C ILE A 108 2.63 -0.35 -6.23
N THR A 109 3.82 0.16 -6.48
CA THR A 109 4.81 -0.52 -7.33
C THR A 109 6.00 -0.90 -6.47
N ILE A 110 6.30 -2.18 -6.40
CA ILE A 110 7.44 -2.71 -5.67
C ILE A 110 8.49 -3.14 -6.70
N ASP A 111 9.69 -2.60 -6.58
CA ASP A 111 10.83 -3.00 -7.39
C ASP A 111 11.74 -3.87 -6.53
N MET A 112 11.76 -5.18 -6.83
CA MET A 112 12.53 -6.14 -6.05
C MET A 112 14.02 -6.03 -6.30
N HIS A 113 14.43 -5.41 -7.41
CA HIS A 113 15.83 -5.20 -7.72
C HIS A 113 16.42 -4.03 -6.93
N THR A 114 15.73 -2.89 -6.95
CA THR A 114 16.18 -1.70 -6.21
C THR A 114 15.72 -1.70 -4.75
N LYS A 115 14.84 -2.62 -4.37
CA LYS A 115 14.29 -2.75 -3.01
C LYS A 115 13.52 -1.51 -2.58
N THR A 116 12.72 -1.00 -3.50
CA THR A 116 11.91 0.20 -3.26
C THR A 116 10.42 -0.11 -3.41
N VAL A 117 9.61 0.62 -2.64
CA VAL A 117 8.16 0.58 -2.71
C VAL A 117 7.68 1.99 -3.00
N LEU A 118 7.02 2.18 -4.14
CA LEU A 118 6.46 3.46 -4.51
C LEU A 118 4.95 3.40 -4.38
N ILE A 119 4.38 4.29 -3.58
CA ILE A 119 2.95 4.32 -3.29
C ILE A 119 2.34 5.58 -3.86
N ARG A 120 1.29 5.39 -4.66
CA ARG A 120 0.43 6.48 -5.13
C ARG A 120 -0.91 6.31 -4.43
N SER A 121 -1.27 7.26 -3.58
CA SER A 121 -2.42 7.16 -2.71
C SER A 121 -3.53 8.10 -3.14
N TYR A 122 -4.75 7.58 -3.20
CA TYR A 122 -5.95 8.32 -3.56
C TYR A 122 -6.92 8.31 -2.39
N ILE A 123 -7.51 9.46 -2.11
CA ILE A 123 -8.44 9.61 -0.99
C ILE A 123 -9.81 9.10 -1.40
N LEU A 124 -10.37 8.18 -0.61
CA LEU A 124 -11.77 7.77 -0.70
C LEU A 124 -12.61 8.53 0.32
N GLU A 125 -12.15 8.56 1.56
CA GLU A 125 -12.75 9.31 2.65
C GLU A 125 -11.65 9.84 3.55
N THR A 126 -11.90 10.97 4.19
CA THR A 126 -10.94 11.55 5.12
C THR A 126 -11.58 11.79 6.49
N ALA A 127 -10.79 11.61 7.54
CA ALA A 127 -11.20 11.83 8.92
C ALA A 127 -11.64 13.28 9.19
N THR A 128 -11.25 14.21 8.34
CA THR A 128 -11.60 15.63 8.52
C THR A 128 -12.97 15.98 7.96
N LEU A 129 -13.69 15.05 7.37
CA LEU A 129 -15.06 15.26 6.90
C LEU A 129 -16.02 15.08 8.07
N GLN A 130 -16.03 16.05 8.93
CA GLN A 130 -16.88 16.05 10.10
C GLN A 130 -18.03 17.02 9.90
#